data_1341437f39c1983a84df449fd6a312dc
#
_entry.id   1341437f39c1983a84df449fd6a312dc
#
_cell.length_a   1.000
_cell.length_b   1.000
_cell.length_c   1.000
_cell.angle_alpha   90.00
_cell.angle_beta   90.00
_cell.angle_gamma   90.00
#
_symmetry.space_group_name_H-M   'P 1'
#
loop_
_entity.id
_entity.type
_entity.pdbx_description
1 polymer ?
#
loop_
_entity_poly.entity_id
_entity_poly.type
_entity_poly.pdbx_seq_one_letter_code
_entity_poly.pdbx_strand_id
1 'polypeptide(L)'
;MAAYKKILVLLDLSEASEQIAIAGRDMAAHSNAAMVLLHVVEFVPTEPMGETLMPTVQIEQDLAQRSRVKLDELSGRLKLAPATVRVETGNKKTEILRVAKEEGVDLIVLGSRLRHGLGILVNFTEDTVLHAAHCDVLAIRTK
;
A
#
# COMPACT_ATOMS: atom_id res chain seq x y z
N MET A 1 6.94 26.90 0.27
CA MET A 1 6.34 25.60 0.54
C MET A 1 6.97 24.54 -0.38
N ALA A 2 7.56 23.54 0.20
CA ALA A 2 8.22 22.51 -0.61
C ALA A 2 7.17 21.58 -1.22
N ALA A 3 7.23 21.41 -2.52
CA ALA A 3 6.39 20.45 -3.20
C ALA A 3 6.98 19.05 -3.04
N TYR A 4 6.13 18.05 -2.96
CA TYR A 4 6.61 16.66 -2.94
C TYR A 4 7.14 16.29 -4.32
N LYS A 5 8.16 15.46 -4.33
CA LYS A 5 8.80 15.01 -5.57
C LYS A 5 8.39 13.59 -5.93
N LYS A 6 8.16 12.75 -4.93
CA LYS A 6 7.78 11.36 -5.17
C LYS A 6 6.89 10.87 -4.04
N ILE A 7 5.73 10.34 -4.40
CA ILE A 7 4.68 9.96 -3.45
C ILE A 7 4.43 8.46 -3.54
N LEU A 8 4.47 7.80 -2.39
CA LEU A 8 4.09 6.40 -2.28
C LEU A 8 2.63 6.32 -1.84
N VAL A 9 1.82 5.61 -2.62
CA VAL A 9 0.41 5.40 -2.27
C VAL A 9 0.23 3.92 -1.92
N LEU A 10 -0.13 3.67 -0.66
CA LEU A 10 -0.35 2.31 -0.16
C LEU A 10 -1.80 1.92 -0.39
N LEU A 11 -2.02 0.83 -1.11
CA LEU A 11 -3.35 0.35 -1.45
C LEU A 11 -3.53 -1.08 -0.93
N ASP A 12 -4.62 -1.31 -0.20
CA ASP A 12 -4.95 -2.63 0.33
C ASP A 12 -5.88 -3.41 -0.60
N LEU A 13 -6.25 -2.82 -1.73
CA LEU A 13 -7.14 -3.39 -2.74
C LEU A 13 -8.57 -3.64 -2.22
N SER A 14 -8.94 -2.98 -1.13
CA SER A 14 -10.33 -2.93 -0.66
C SER A 14 -11.11 -1.88 -1.45
N GLU A 15 -12.39 -1.74 -1.14
CA GLU A 15 -13.24 -0.72 -1.76
C GLU A 15 -12.71 0.69 -1.51
N ALA A 16 -12.03 0.91 -0.39
CA ALA A 16 -11.47 2.21 -0.03
C ALA A 16 -10.24 2.58 -0.88
N SER A 17 -9.64 1.61 -1.57
CA SER A 17 -8.43 1.86 -2.36
C SER A 17 -8.62 2.91 -3.43
N GLU A 18 -9.78 2.96 -4.05
CA GLU A 18 -10.06 3.96 -5.07
C GLU A 18 -10.00 5.36 -4.49
N GLN A 19 -10.59 5.57 -3.32
CA GLN A 19 -10.57 6.86 -2.63
C GLN A 19 -9.13 7.29 -2.29
N ILE A 20 -8.34 6.35 -1.79
CA ILE A 20 -6.95 6.59 -1.42
C ILE A 20 -6.11 6.91 -2.67
N ALA A 21 -6.33 6.14 -3.74
CA ALA A 21 -5.61 6.34 -4.99
C ALA A 21 -5.93 7.71 -5.62
N ILE A 22 -7.18 8.14 -5.57
CA ILE A 22 -7.59 9.44 -6.07
C ILE A 22 -6.92 10.55 -5.25
N ALA A 23 -6.91 10.43 -3.93
CA ALA A 23 -6.25 11.41 -3.08
C ALA A 23 -4.75 11.50 -3.40
N GLY A 24 -4.09 10.35 -3.59
CA GLY A 24 -2.68 10.32 -3.98
C GLY A 24 -2.44 10.94 -5.33
N ARG A 25 -3.32 10.64 -6.30
CA ARG A 25 -3.24 11.23 -7.64
C ARG A 25 -3.36 12.76 -7.59
N ASP A 26 -4.31 13.25 -6.82
CA ASP A 26 -4.53 14.69 -6.71
C ASP A 26 -3.34 15.38 -6.05
N MET A 27 -2.77 14.78 -5.01
CA MET A 27 -1.55 15.29 -4.38
C MET A 27 -0.37 15.29 -5.34
N ALA A 28 -0.22 14.22 -6.11
CA ALA A 28 0.86 14.13 -7.10
C ALA A 28 0.71 15.19 -8.19
N ALA A 29 -0.50 15.39 -8.68
CA ALA A 29 -0.78 16.41 -9.69
C ALA A 29 -0.48 17.81 -9.14
N HIS A 30 -0.90 18.07 -7.91
CA HIS A 30 -0.67 19.38 -7.28
C HIS A 30 0.81 19.68 -7.08
N SER A 31 1.59 18.67 -6.76
CA SER A 31 3.04 18.81 -6.51
C SER A 31 3.90 18.54 -7.74
N ASN A 32 3.30 18.08 -8.83
CA ASN A 32 4.01 17.58 -10.01
C ASN A 32 4.98 16.45 -9.61
N ALA A 33 4.50 15.53 -8.79
CA ALA A 33 5.29 14.46 -8.21
C ALA A 33 5.13 13.15 -8.99
N ALA A 34 6.17 12.31 -8.96
CA ALA A 34 6.08 10.95 -9.42
C ALA A 34 5.30 10.12 -8.39
N MET A 35 4.66 9.04 -8.84
CA MET A 35 3.88 8.17 -7.98
C MET A 35 4.43 6.74 -7.97
N VAL A 36 4.38 6.12 -6.80
CA VAL A 36 4.60 4.69 -6.64
C VAL A 36 3.33 4.12 -5.99
N LEU A 37 2.72 3.15 -6.64
CA LEU A 37 1.57 2.43 -6.08
C LEU A 37 2.10 1.14 -5.46
N LEU A 38 1.82 0.93 -4.19
CA LEU A 38 2.31 -0.24 -3.46
C LEU A 38 1.17 -1.03 -2.85
N HIS A 39 1.19 -2.32 -3.06
CA HIS A 39 0.38 -3.28 -2.31
C HIS A 39 1.30 -4.31 -1.68
N VAL A 40 1.09 -4.59 -0.40
CA VAL A 40 1.84 -5.61 0.32
C VAL A 40 0.94 -6.81 0.58
N VAL A 41 1.37 -7.97 0.09
CA VAL A 41 0.70 -9.23 0.35
C VAL A 41 1.25 -9.80 1.65
N GLU A 42 0.40 -9.83 2.67
CA GLU A 42 0.75 -10.49 3.92
C GLU A 42 0.23 -11.91 3.86
N PHE A 43 1.12 -12.84 3.70
CA PHE A 43 0.76 -14.25 3.71
C PHE A 43 1.39 -14.91 4.93
N VAL A 44 0.54 -15.31 5.86
CA VAL A 44 0.97 -16.06 7.04
C VAL A 44 0.34 -17.43 6.95
N PRO A 45 1.12 -18.50 6.76
CA PRO A 45 0.58 -19.85 6.78
C PRO A 45 -0.02 -20.09 8.17
N THR A 46 -1.32 -20.32 8.23
CA THR A 46 -2.02 -20.44 9.50
C THR A 46 -1.75 -21.76 10.21
N GLU A 47 -1.29 -22.76 9.48
CA GLU A 47 -0.93 -24.05 10.07
C GLU A 47 0.16 -24.71 9.27
N PRO A 48 1.09 -25.39 9.94
CA PRO A 48 2.04 -26.24 9.24
C PRO A 48 1.32 -27.48 8.75
N MET A 49 0.62 -27.31 7.66
CA MET A 49 -0.10 -28.42 7.03
C MET A 49 0.93 -29.24 6.27
N GLY A 50 1.49 -30.23 6.92
CA GLY A 50 2.45 -31.12 6.29
C GLY A 50 1.93 -31.85 5.07
N GLU A 51 0.65 -31.71 4.79
CA GLU A 51 0.01 -32.38 3.68
C GLU A 51 -0.54 -31.42 2.63
N THR A 52 -0.14 -30.17 2.67
CA THR A 52 -0.59 -29.20 1.68
C THR A 52 0.01 -29.56 0.34
N LEU A 53 -0.82 -29.80 -0.65
CA LEU A 53 -0.37 -30.16 -1.98
C LEU A 53 0.28 -28.99 -2.73
N MET A 54 0.02 -27.77 -2.28
CA MET A 54 0.53 -26.58 -2.92
C MET A 54 1.61 -25.93 -2.07
N PRO A 55 2.82 -25.72 -2.61
CA PRO A 55 3.86 -25.03 -1.88
C PRO A 55 3.46 -23.62 -1.49
N THR A 56 3.86 -23.19 -0.30
CA THR A 56 3.60 -21.85 0.21
C THR A 56 4.08 -20.77 -0.76
N VAL A 57 5.26 -20.97 -1.35
CA VAL A 57 5.83 -20.04 -2.32
C VAL A 57 4.92 -19.84 -3.51
N GLN A 58 4.30 -20.92 -4.00
CA GLN A 58 3.39 -20.84 -5.12
C GLN A 58 2.13 -20.07 -4.78
N ILE A 59 1.60 -20.25 -3.57
CA ILE A 59 0.43 -19.49 -3.10
C ILE A 59 0.76 -18.02 -3.02
N GLU A 60 1.91 -17.65 -2.47
CA GLU A 60 2.37 -16.27 -2.39
C GLU A 60 2.50 -15.64 -3.78
N GLN A 61 3.08 -16.38 -4.72
CA GLN A 61 3.24 -15.89 -6.08
C GLN A 61 1.90 -15.67 -6.77
N ASP A 62 0.93 -16.56 -6.56
CA ASP A 62 -0.40 -16.41 -7.12
C ASP A 62 -1.11 -15.19 -6.55
N LEU A 63 -1.01 -14.98 -5.24
CA LEU A 63 -1.59 -13.80 -4.59
C LEU A 63 -0.95 -12.51 -5.10
N ALA A 64 0.36 -12.51 -5.24
CA ALA A 64 1.08 -11.34 -5.74
C ALA A 64 0.69 -11.03 -7.18
N GLN A 65 0.53 -12.06 -8.02
CA GLN A 65 0.14 -11.88 -9.41
C GLN A 65 -1.28 -11.31 -9.51
N ARG A 66 -2.22 -11.82 -8.73
CA ARG A 66 -3.59 -11.32 -8.70
C ARG A 66 -3.63 -9.87 -8.23
N SER A 67 -2.84 -9.55 -7.23
CA SER A 67 -2.74 -8.18 -6.71
C SER A 67 -2.18 -7.24 -7.78
N ARG A 68 -1.17 -7.70 -8.51
CA ARG A 68 -0.57 -6.92 -9.59
C ARG A 68 -1.60 -6.59 -10.67
N VAL A 69 -2.40 -7.57 -11.05
CA VAL A 69 -3.46 -7.37 -12.05
C VAL A 69 -4.45 -6.32 -11.57
N LYS A 70 -4.87 -6.42 -10.31
CA LYS A 70 -5.82 -5.46 -9.74
C LYS A 70 -5.24 -4.05 -9.67
N LEU A 71 -3.98 -3.92 -9.30
CA LEU A 71 -3.32 -2.62 -9.27
C LEU A 71 -3.19 -2.01 -10.67
N ASP A 72 -2.84 -2.82 -11.65
CA ASP A 72 -2.73 -2.35 -13.03
C ASP A 72 -4.08 -1.89 -13.56
N GLU A 73 -5.15 -2.62 -13.26
CA GLU A 73 -6.51 -2.23 -13.63
C GLU A 73 -6.92 -0.91 -12.98
N LEU A 74 -6.65 -0.77 -11.69
CA LEU A 74 -6.96 0.45 -10.95
C LEU A 74 -6.19 1.63 -11.52
N SER A 75 -4.91 1.44 -11.77
CA SER A 75 -4.04 2.47 -12.34
C SER A 75 -4.56 2.93 -13.71
N GLY A 76 -4.96 1.99 -14.55
CA GLY A 76 -5.50 2.33 -15.86
C GLY A 76 -6.84 3.04 -15.78
N ARG A 77 -7.74 2.55 -14.93
CA ARG A 77 -9.08 3.10 -14.77
C ARG A 77 -9.05 4.53 -14.23
N LEU A 78 -8.18 4.79 -13.28
CA LEU A 78 -8.06 6.12 -12.66
C LEU A 78 -7.02 7.01 -13.35
N LYS A 79 -6.40 6.54 -14.40
CA LYS A 79 -5.39 7.29 -15.17
C LYS A 79 -4.24 7.74 -14.28
N LEU A 80 -3.70 6.80 -13.52
CA LEU A 80 -2.59 7.07 -12.60
C LEU A 80 -1.23 7.01 -13.28
N ALA A 81 -1.19 6.61 -14.54
CA ALA A 81 0.06 6.55 -15.27
C ALA A 81 0.57 7.96 -15.61
N PRO A 82 1.89 8.19 -15.63
CA PRO A 82 2.89 7.17 -15.35
C PRO A 82 3.09 6.97 -13.84
N ALA A 83 2.88 5.78 -13.37
CA ALA A 83 3.12 5.42 -11.99
C ALA A 83 3.89 4.11 -11.94
N THR A 84 4.80 3.99 -10.98
CA THR A 84 5.48 2.72 -10.72
C THR A 84 4.54 1.86 -9.89
N VAL A 85 4.32 0.62 -10.31
CA VAL A 85 3.47 -0.31 -9.58
C VAL A 85 4.37 -1.35 -8.92
N ARG A 86 4.21 -1.53 -7.62
CA ARG A 86 4.98 -2.53 -6.87
C ARG A 86 4.05 -3.38 -6.02
N VAL A 87 4.25 -4.69 -6.08
CA VAL A 87 3.61 -5.66 -5.20
C VAL A 87 4.72 -6.37 -4.45
N GLU A 88 4.71 -6.27 -3.13
CA GLU A 88 5.71 -6.91 -2.28
C GLU A 88 5.01 -7.91 -1.38
N THR A 89 5.75 -8.92 -0.93
CA THR A 89 5.22 -9.93 -0.03
C THR A 89 6.02 -9.91 1.27
N GLY A 90 5.33 -9.90 2.39
CA GLY A 90 5.99 -9.90 3.69
C GLY A 90 5.20 -9.15 4.75
N ASN A 91 5.92 -8.67 5.76
CA ASN A 91 5.32 -7.87 6.82
C ASN A 91 5.00 -6.48 6.27
N LYS A 92 3.77 -6.07 6.43
CA LYS A 92 3.28 -4.81 5.85
C LYS A 92 4.13 -3.61 6.25
N LYS A 93 4.35 -3.43 7.55
CA LYS A 93 5.16 -2.32 8.05
C LYS A 93 6.56 -2.33 7.46
N THR A 94 7.23 -3.47 7.54
CA THR A 94 8.60 -3.62 7.07
C THR A 94 8.71 -3.31 5.59
N GLU A 95 7.78 -3.85 4.80
CA GLU A 95 7.82 -3.67 3.36
C GLU A 95 7.50 -2.24 2.94
N ILE A 96 6.54 -1.59 3.61
CA ILE A 96 6.21 -0.20 3.31
C ILE A 96 7.43 0.68 3.55
N LEU A 97 8.09 0.53 4.69
CA LEU A 97 9.23 1.35 5.03
C LEU A 97 10.42 1.07 4.11
N ARG A 98 10.61 -0.20 3.75
CA ARG A 98 11.68 -0.59 2.83
C ARG A 98 11.48 0.03 1.44
N VAL A 99 10.27 -0.10 0.91
CA VAL A 99 9.96 0.43 -0.42
C VAL A 99 10.05 1.96 -0.42
N ALA A 100 9.54 2.60 0.63
CA ALA A 100 9.62 4.06 0.75
C ALA A 100 11.07 4.53 0.69
N LYS A 101 11.96 3.81 1.33
CA LYS A 101 13.38 4.14 1.34
C LYS A 101 14.04 3.86 -0.01
N GLU A 102 13.77 2.70 -0.58
CA GLU A 102 14.32 2.31 -1.89
C GLU A 102 13.91 3.28 -2.99
N GLU A 103 12.64 3.69 -2.97
CA GLU A 103 12.11 4.58 -4.00
C GLU A 103 12.43 6.06 -3.71
N GLY A 104 12.91 6.36 -2.52
CA GLY A 104 13.26 7.73 -2.16
C GLY A 104 12.04 8.66 -2.09
N VAL A 105 10.92 8.15 -1.58
CA VAL A 105 9.70 8.94 -1.50
C VAL A 105 9.78 9.96 -0.37
N ASP A 106 9.10 11.08 -0.54
CA ASP A 106 9.02 12.12 0.49
C ASP A 106 7.61 12.28 1.05
N LEU A 107 6.66 11.49 0.58
CA LEU A 107 5.31 11.42 1.15
C LEU A 107 4.77 10.00 1.01
N ILE A 108 4.18 9.47 2.08
CA ILE A 108 3.43 8.22 2.05
C ILE A 108 1.96 8.57 2.25
N VAL A 109 1.10 8.09 1.34
CA VAL A 109 -0.35 8.25 1.45
C VAL A 109 -0.95 6.89 1.75
N LEU A 110 -1.71 6.80 2.82
CA LEU A 110 -2.37 5.55 3.21
C LEU A 110 -3.77 5.83 3.75
N GLY A 111 -4.54 4.78 3.91
CA GLY A 111 -5.88 4.88 4.44
C GLY A 111 -5.92 4.69 5.93
N SER A 112 -6.80 5.42 6.58
CA SER A 112 -7.10 5.27 7.99
C SER A 112 -8.54 4.81 8.12
N ARG A 113 -8.75 3.63 8.67
CA ARG A 113 -10.08 3.05 8.80
C ARG A 113 -10.44 2.84 10.26
N LEU A 114 -11.58 3.40 10.65
CA LEU A 114 -12.15 3.14 11.95
C LEU A 114 -12.87 1.81 11.90
N ARG A 115 -12.51 0.89 12.79
CA ARG A 115 -13.20 -0.39 12.93
C ARG A 115 -14.17 -0.30 14.08
N HIS A 116 -15.42 -0.57 13.79
CA HIS A 116 -16.46 -0.59 14.81
C HIS A 116 -16.20 -1.72 15.82
N GLY A 117 -16.42 -1.44 17.08
CA GLY A 117 -16.35 -2.43 18.15
C GLY A 117 -14.94 -2.73 18.67
N LEU A 118 -13.93 -2.44 17.92
CA LEU A 118 -12.55 -2.66 18.30
C LEU A 118 -11.72 -1.41 18.09
N GLY A 119 -12.34 -0.26 18.31
CA GLY A 119 -11.75 1.02 17.98
C GLY A 119 -10.43 1.32 18.65
N ILE A 120 -10.10 0.58 19.68
CA ILE A 120 -8.83 0.74 20.38
C ILE A 120 -7.74 -0.10 19.74
N LEU A 121 -8.13 -1.16 19.05
CA LEU A 121 -7.19 -2.03 18.35
C LEU A 121 -6.91 -1.47 16.98
N VAL A 122 -6.40 -0.36 17.02
CA VAL A 122 -6.09 0.52 15.97
C VAL A 122 -5.43 -0.13 14.80
N ASN A 123 -5.54 0.47 13.72
CA ASN A 123 -4.81 0.23 12.51
C ASN A 123 -3.30 0.31 12.80
N PHE A 124 -2.74 -0.80 13.24
CA PHE A 124 -1.32 -0.87 13.60
C PHE A 124 -0.40 -0.45 12.46
N THR A 125 -0.81 -0.68 11.23
CA THR A 125 -0.01 -0.31 10.07
C THR A 125 0.14 1.20 10.00
N GLU A 126 -0.97 1.92 10.10
CA GLU A 126 -0.97 3.37 10.03
C GLU A 126 -0.13 3.99 11.14
N ASP A 127 -0.40 3.58 12.38
CA ASP A 127 0.31 4.11 13.54
C ASP A 127 1.80 3.81 13.48
N THR A 128 2.14 2.59 13.09
CA THR A 128 3.53 2.17 13.02
C THR A 128 4.29 2.87 11.90
N VAL A 129 3.65 3.04 10.75
CA VAL A 129 4.26 3.77 9.63
C VAL A 129 4.45 5.22 10.00
N LEU A 130 3.46 5.83 10.67
CA LEU A 130 3.54 7.22 11.08
C LEU A 130 4.76 7.47 11.97
N HIS A 131 5.03 6.56 12.91
CA HIS A 131 6.13 6.74 13.86
C HIS A 131 7.49 6.34 13.30
N ALA A 132 7.54 5.44 12.35
CA ALA A 132 8.80 4.90 11.84
C ALA A 132 9.23 5.47 10.49
N ALA A 133 8.35 6.18 9.80
CA ALA A 133 8.67 6.72 8.48
C ALA A 133 9.70 7.84 8.59
N HIS A 134 10.56 7.91 7.56
CA HIS A 134 11.56 8.97 7.45
C HIS A 134 11.07 10.16 6.62
N CYS A 135 9.79 10.16 6.26
CA CYS A 135 9.17 11.19 5.43
C CYS A 135 7.78 11.50 5.96
N ASP A 136 7.12 12.46 5.32
CA ASP A 136 5.76 12.83 5.69
C ASP A 136 4.78 11.69 5.40
N VAL A 137 3.72 11.62 6.19
CA VAL A 137 2.67 10.62 6.04
C VAL A 137 1.31 11.32 6.05
N LEU A 138 0.51 11.03 5.04
CA LEU A 138 -0.86 11.52 4.94
C LEU A 138 -1.82 10.35 5.08
N ALA A 139 -2.62 10.37 6.12
CA ALA A 139 -3.63 9.35 6.37
C ALA A 139 -4.98 9.85 5.88
N ILE A 140 -5.56 9.14 4.93
CA ILE A 140 -6.88 9.47 4.37
C ILE A 140 -7.92 8.68 5.15
N ARG A 141 -8.85 9.39 5.73
CA ARG A 141 -9.93 8.74 6.49
C ARG A 141 -10.91 8.10 5.52
N THR A 142 -11.06 6.79 5.64
CA THR A 142 -11.99 6.03 4.81
C THR A 142 -13.08 5.43 5.69
N LYS A 143 -14.22 5.20 5.10
CA LYS A 143 -15.35 4.60 5.81
C LYS A 143 -15.29 3.08 5.78
#